data_3b89faa94385fec1ed8e64ce0c5fd77f
#
_entry.id   3b89faa94385fec1ed8e64ce0c5fd77f
#
_cell.length_a   1.000
_cell.length_b   1.000
_cell.length_c   1.000
_cell.angle_alpha   90.00
_cell.angle_beta   90.00
_cell.angle_gamma   90.00
#
_symmetry.space_group_name_H-M   'P 1'
#
loop_
_entity.id
_entity.type
_entity.pdbx_description
1 polymer ?
#
loop_
_entity_poly.entity_id
_entity_poly.type
_entity_poly.pdbx_seq_one_letter_code
_entity_poly.pdbx_strand_id
1 'polypeptide(L)'
;VRHFAGTFDGQHHKIMNLYHHYTGDELVRNGLFGVVSDGGTLKNLLVIDADIASNDGSLLAGILADWVNGGTVENCYTSGKIENNVGSKFVGGLIGQCTWSTQVKGCGSDATVISTESDEDHVDTVGGLIGQWENSADSSSITDCWFGGSVSCNNIYSAVGGILGANFENFSGNKPGVIIKNCIVATKNITGAEPGNITWITAVVKTHVTDCIWPDTPPDGVTLDEETYPDNKGNYLAVAKLVVDWDAGTASADPTFDQSSCGTPVSNFTSADVLAGLQTNAGAGVEWVAGIGHPTFVWDDNNIPA
;
A
#
# COMPACT_ATOMS: atom_id res chain seq x y z
N VAL A 1 17.85 11.66 13.57
CA VAL A 1 16.64 10.89 13.89
C VAL A 1 17.03 9.67 14.70
N ARG A 2 16.35 9.40 15.82
CA ARG A 2 16.56 8.14 16.55
C ARG A 2 15.68 7.07 15.95
N HIS A 3 16.26 5.94 15.60
CA HIS A 3 15.54 4.79 15.07
C HIS A 3 14.93 3.99 16.23
N PHE A 4 13.73 3.47 16.02
CA PHE A 4 13.11 2.56 16.96
C PHE A 4 13.52 1.12 16.60
N ALA A 5 14.21 0.43 17.52
CA ALA A 5 14.73 -0.93 17.33
C ALA A 5 14.18 -1.93 18.36
N GLY A 6 13.18 -1.52 19.15
CA GLY A 6 12.54 -2.38 20.16
C GLY A 6 11.26 -3.02 19.66
N THR A 7 10.50 -3.59 20.58
CA THR A 7 9.13 -4.05 20.33
C THR A 7 8.15 -3.08 20.98
N PHE A 8 7.25 -2.54 20.16
CA PHE A 8 6.08 -1.81 20.64
C PHE A 8 4.84 -2.70 20.44
N ASP A 9 4.24 -3.15 21.53
CA ASP A 9 3.02 -3.92 21.53
C ASP A 9 1.87 -3.03 22.05
N GLY A 10 1.01 -2.61 21.14
CA GLY A 10 -0.14 -1.77 21.45
C GLY A 10 -1.28 -2.50 22.17
N GLN A 11 -1.21 -3.85 22.28
CA GLN A 11 -2.23 -4.66 22.96
C GLN A 11 -3.66 -4.37 22.47
N HIS A 12 -3.80 -4.06 21.17
CA HIS A 12 -5.03 -3.61 20.51
C HIS A 12 -5.64 -2.32 21.10
N HIS A 13 -4.82 -1.51 21.81
CA HIS A 13 -5.25 -0.18 22.19
C HIS A 13 -5.27 0.77 21.00
N LYS A 14 -6.07 1.84 21.14
CA LYS A 14 -6.29 2.84 20.12
C LYS A 14 -5.54 4.13 20.47
N ILE A 15 -4.86 4.69 19.47
CA ILE A 15 -4.44 6.09 19.46
C ILE A 15 -5.41 6.80 18.53
N MET A 16 -6.11 7.82 19.03
CA MET A 16 -7.13 8.52 18.27
C MET A 16 -6.74 9.97 18.00
N ASN A 17 -7.18 10.49 16.84
CA ASN A 17 -6.99 11.89 16.47
C ASN A 17 -5.51 12.31 16.46
N LEU A 18 -4.63 11.43 15.96
CA LEU A 18 -3.24 11.81 15.72
C LEU A 18 -3.21 12.98 14.73
N TYR A 19 -2.79 14.15 15.20
CA TYR A 19 -2.75 15.36 14.39
C TYR A 19 -1.31 15.81 14.19
N HIS A 20 -0.88 15.95 12.94
CA HIS A 20 0.42 16.49 12.59
C HIS A 20 0.38 17.20 11.24
N HIS A 21 0.34 18.53 11.26
CA HIS A 21 0.45 19.37 10.09
C HIS A 21 1.77 20.13 10.13
N TYR A 22 2.71 19.77 9.28
CA TYR A 22 4.02 20.38 9.21
C TYR A 22 4.11 21.34 8.02
N THR A 23 4.66 22.53 8.27
CA THR A 23 4.79 23.61 7.28
C THR A 23 6.20 24.22 7.25
N GLY A 24 7.18 23.56 7.83
CA GLY A 24 8.57 24.03 7.87
C GLY A 24 9.40 23.53 6.68
N ASP A 25 10.65 24.01 6.59
CA ASP A 25 11.57 23.71 5.49
C ASP A 25 12.53 22.53 5.81
N GLU A 26 12.39 21.87 6.95
CA GLU A 26 13.25 20.75 7.34
C GLU A 26 12.60 19.41 7.03
N LEU A 27 13.39 18.42 6.61
CA LEU A 27 12.93 17.03 6.44
C LEU A 27 12.43 16.46 7.76
N VAL A 28 11.15 16.38 7.96
CA VAL A 28 10.50 15.87 9.16
C VAL A 28 9.86 14.51 8.88
N ARG A 29 9.75 13.73 9.93
CA ARG A 29 8.99 12.48 9.93
C ARG A 29 7.61 12.75 10.50
N ASN A 30 6.57 12.40 9.76
CA ASN A 30 5.20 12.80 10.04
C ASN A 30 4.37 11.71 10.73
N GLY A 31 4.76 10.44 10.57
CA GLY A 31 4.07 9.30 11.17
C GLY A 31 4.26 9.20 12.68
N LEU A 32 3.44 8.39 13.32
CA LEU A 32 3.57 8.10 14.76
C LEU A 32 4.97 7.58 15.12
N PHE A 33 5.55 6.75 14.25
CA PHE A 33 6.96 6.33 14.30
C PHE A 33 7.69 6.89 13.08
N GLY A 34 8.76 7.64 13.29
CA GLY A 34 9.53 8.17 12.16
C GLY A 34 10.32 7.09 11.43
N VAL A 35 11.13 6.30 12.15
CA VAL A 35 11.91 5.18 11.57
C VAL A 35 11.90 3.99 12.52
N VAL A 36 11.52 2.83 11.97
CA VAL A 36 11.65 1.53 12.63
C VAL A 36 12.75 0.74 11.92
N SER A 37 13.78 0.29 12.65
CA SER A 37 14.92 -0.40 12.03
C SER A 37 15.50 -1.49 12.94
N ASP A 38 16.52 -2.17 12.44
CA ASP A 38 17.31 -3.15 13.19
C ASP A 38 16.47 -4.25 13.87
N GLY A 39 15.47 -4.75 13.17
CA GLY A 39 14.53 -5.76 13.67
C GLY A 39 13.45 -5.22 14.62
N GLY A 40 13.28 -3.90 14.67
CA GLY A 40 12.19 -3.27 15.43
C GLY A 40 10.83 -3.82 15.04
N THR A 41 9.93 -3.97 16.02
CA THR A 41 8.59 -4.56 15.83
C THR A 41 7.52 -3.60 16.32
N LEU A 42 6.55 -3.31 15.46
CA LEU A 42 5.30 -2.65 15.82
C LEU A 42 4.17 -3.67 15.69
N LYS A 43 3.38 -3.85 16.73
CA LYS A 43 2.27 -4.80 16.66
C LYS A 43 1.07 -4.42 17.52
N ASN A 44 -0.10 -4.94 17.09
CA ASN A 44 -1.35 -4.84 17.85
C ASN A 44 -1.70 -3.39 18.20
N LEU A 45 -1.61 -2.46 17.24
CA LEU A 45 -1.86 -1.04 17.44
C LEU A 45 -2.84 -0.49 16.41
N LEU A 46 -3.84 0.24 16.90
CA LEU A 46 -4.81 0.93 16.05
C LEU A 46 -4.58 2.44 16.12
N VAL A 47 -4.36 3.10 14.99
CA VAL A 47 -4.29 4.56 14.88
C VAL A 47 -5.51 5.04 14.10
N ILE A 48 -6.44 5.69 14.80
CA ILE A 48 -7.77 5.99 14.31
C ILE A 48 -7.96 7.49 14.15
N ASP A 49 -8.63 7.89 13.06
CA ASP A 49 -8.94 9.28 12.75
C ASP A 49 -7.69 10.19 12.75
N ALA A 50 -6.61 9.70 12.16
CA ALA A 50 -5.40 10.50 11.97
C ALA A 50 -5.66 11.65 10.98
N ASP A 51 -5.00 12.79 11.21
CA ASP A 51 -4.97 13.93 10.29
C ASP A 51 -3.53 14.40 10.15
N ILE A 52 -2.88 13.90 9.11
CA ILE A 52 -1.47 14.16 8.83
C ILE A 52 -1.35 14.90 7.51
N ALA A 53 -0.69 16.05 7.52
CA ALA A 53 -0.37 16.80 6.33
C ALA A 53 1.10 17.24 6.32
N SER A 54 1.75 17.07 5.18
CA SER A 54 3.09 17.58 4.91
C SER A 54 3.06 18.57 3.76
N ASN A 55 3.54 19.79 4.00
CA ASN A 55 3.64 20.85 3.02
C ASN A 55 5.09 21.19 2.70
N ASP A 56 6.02 20.35 3.04
CA ASP A 56 7.45 20.53 2.81
C ASP A 56 8.08 19.26 2.27
N GLY A 57 9.26 19.33 1.71
CA GLY A 57 10.00 18.27 1.06
C GLY A 57 10.22 16.95 1.84
N SER A 58 9.30 16.51 2.69
CA SER A 58 9.34 15.19 3.32
C SER A 58 9.21 14.10 2.26
N LEU A 59 10.18 13.22 2.19
CA LEU A 59 10.23 12.16 1.16
C LEU A 59 9.34 10.95 1.49
N LEU A 60 8.93 10.81 2.74
CA LEU A 60 8.25 9.61 3.24
C LEU A 60 7.11 10.01 4.18
N ALA A 61 5.92 9.48 3.96
CA ALA A 61 4.79 9.71 4.85
C ALA A 61 3.92 8.47 5.03
N GLY A 62 3.71 8.04 6.28
CA GLY A 62 2.81 6.96 6.66
C GLY A 62 2.16 7.25 8.03
N ILE A 63 0.89 6.90 8.21
CA ILE A 63 0.19 7.18 9.48
C ILE A 63 0.87 6.46 10.66
N LEU A 64 1.20 5.18 10.49
CA LEU A 64 1.88 4.41 11.53
C LEU A 64 3.37 4.68 11.55
N ALA A 65 4.04 4.58 10.41
CA ALA A 65 5.48 4.78 10.31
C ALA A 65 5.86 5.39 8.96
N ASP A 66 6.81 6.32 8.96
CA ASP A 66 7.33 6.86 7.70
C ASP A 66 8.25 5.87 7.01
N TRP A 67 9.10 5.18 7.76
CA TRP A 67 10.04 4.22 7.21
C TRP A 67 10.23 3.00 8.12
N VAL A 68 10.07 1.81 7.53
CA VAL A 68 10.41 0.54 8.17
C VAL A 68 11.57 -0.12 7.42
N ASN A 69 12.71 -0.25 8.09
CA ASN A 69 13.97 -0.73 7.53
C ASN A 69 14.38 -2.07 8.18
N GLY A 70 13.97 -3.17 7.60
CA GLY A 70 14.27 -4.51 8.12
C GLY A 70 13.56 -4.83 9.44
N GLY A 71 12.35 -4.28 9.63
CA GLY A 71 11.51 -4.49 10.82
C GLY A 71 10.26 -5.33 10.55
N THR A 72 9.41 -5.47 11.56
CA THR A 72 8.13 -6.19 11.47
C THR A 72 6.97 -5.26 11.87
N VAL A 73 5.90 -5.27 11.09
CA VAL A 73 4.63 -4.60 11.41
C VAL A 73 3.53 -5.65 11.35
N GLU A 74 2.87 -5.90 12.48
CA GLU A 74 1.91 -7.01 12.61
C GLU A 74 0.64 -6.55 13.34
N ASN A 75 -0.53 -6.94 12.81
CA ASN A 75 -1.84 -6.68 13.42
C ASN A 75 -2.04 -5.19 13.76
N CYS A 76 -1.70 -4.31 12.82
CA CYS A 76 -1.87 -2.87 12.97
C CYS A 76 -2.95 -2.35 12.02
N TYR A 77 -3.64 -1.31 12.46
CA TYR A 77 -4.68 -0.65 11.68
C TYR A 77 -4.51 0.86 11.68
N THR A 78 -4.86 1.47 10.55
CA THR A 78 -4.86 2.93 10.42
C THR A 78 -6.13 3.43 9.72
N SER A 79 -6.64 4.58 10.18
CA SER A 79 -7.68 5.32 9.47
C SER A 79 -7.48 6.83 9.61
N GLY A 80 -8.24 7.59 8.84
CA GLY A 80 -8.18 9.04 8.80
C GLY A 80 -7.57 9.55 7.50
N LYS A 81 -6.81 10.62 7.53
CA LYS A 81 -6.25 11.27 6.34
C LYS A 81 -4.74 11.40 6.44
N ILE A 82 -4.06 11.10 5.35
CA ILE A 82 -2.67 11.48 5.13
C ILE A 82 -2.56 12.20 3.79
N GLU A 83 -2.06 13.42 3.84
CA GLU A 83 -1.95 14.30 2.67
C GLU A 83 -0.53 14.81 2.54
N ASN A 84 0.01 14.63 1.35
CA ASN A 84 1.27 15.22 0.98
C ASN A 84 1.08 16.22 -0.16
N ASN A 85 1.49 17.46 0.09
CA ASN A 85 1.26 18.57 -0.82
C ASN A 85 2.52 19.03 -1.56
N VAL A 86 3.72 18.70 -1.09
CA VAL A 86 4.99 19.13 -1.70
C VAL A 86 6.09 18.10 -1.42
N GLY A 87 6.73 17.58 -2.46
CA GLY A 87 8.03 16.90 -2.38
C GLY A 87 8.06 15.52 -1.74
N SER A 88 6.97 14.97 -1.25
CA SER A 88 6.93 13.59 -0.77
C SER A 88 6.79 12.63 -1.91
N LYS A 89 7.73 11.71 -1.96
CA LYS A 89 7.78 10.72 -3.02
C LYS A 89 7.03 9.44 -2.68
N PHE A 90 6.90 9.12 -1.36
CA PHE A 90 6.38 7.83 -0.93
C PHE A 90 5.33 7.99 0.16
N VAL A 91 4.07 7.83 -0.21
CA VAL A 91 2.93 8.04 0.68
C VAL A 91 2.13 6.75 0.82
N GLY A 92 1.94 6.30 2.07
CA GLY A 92 1.12 5.11 2.37
C GLY A 92 0.18 5.33 3.54
N GLY A 93 -0.99 4.73 3.49
CA GLY A 93 -1.95 4.84 4.59
C GLY A 93 -1.44 4.24 5.91
N LEU A 94 -0.60 3.21 5.83
CA LEU A 94 0.05 2.60 6.99
C LEU A 94 1.52 3.00 7.08
N ILE A 95 2.31 2.81 6.02
CA ILE A 95 3.76 3.02 6.00
C ILE A 95 4.15 3.78 4.73
N GLY A 96 5.01 4.80 4.86
CA GLY A 96 5.55 5.54 3.71
C GLY A 96 6.50 4.69 2.88
N GLN A 97 7.54 4.12 3.49
CA GLN A 97 8.53 3.28 2.82
C GLN A 97 8.88 2.03 3.62
N CYS A 98 9.02 0.91 2.92
CA CYS A 98 9.65 -0.31 3.44
C CYS A 98 10.96 -0.60 2.72
N THR A 99 11.94 -1.15 3.43
CA THR A 99 13.22 -1.56 2.84
C THR A 99 13.71 -2.88 3.44
N TRP A 100 14.60 -3.56 2.72
CA TRP A 100 15.23 -4.82 3.15
C TRP A 100 14.20 -5.89 3.53
N SER A 101 14.54 -6.72 4.51
CA SER A 101 13.74 -7.85 5.02
C SER A 101 12.54 -7.43 5.89
N THR A 102 11.92 -6.29 5.60
CA THR A 102 10.70 -5.86 6.29
C THR A 102 9.56 -6.86 6.07
N GLN A 103 8.77 -7.10 7.09
CA GLN A 103 7.58 -7.95 7.04
C GLN A 103 6.37 -7.16 7.53
N VAL A 104 5.31 -7.13 6.73
CA VAL A 104 4.03 -6.51 7.08
C VAL A 104 2.95 -7.58 7.01
N LYS A 105 2.26 -7.84 8.14
CA LYS A 105 1.35 -8.97 8.24
C LYS A 105 0.10 -8.64 9.04
N GLY A 106 -1.06 -9.09 8.57
CA GLY A 106 -2.31 -8.94 9.30
C GLY A 106 -2.68 -7.49 9.54
N CYS A 107 -2.34 -6.58 8.62
CA CYS A 107 -2.56 -5.15 8.77
C CYS A 107 -3.69 -4.64 7.86
N GLY A 108 -4.38 -3.58 8.31
CA GLY A 108 -5.44 -2.96 7.53
C GLY A 108 -5.35 -1.43 7.51
N SER A 109 -5.97 -0.81 6.50
CA SER A 109 -6.11 0.64 6.45
C SER A 109 -7.38 1.08 5.73
N ASP A 110 -8.12 2.01 6.35
CA ASP A 110 -9.20 2.79 5.74
C ASP A 110 -8.81 4.26 5.55
N ALA A 111 -7.52 4.54 5.43
CA ALA A 111 -7.04 5.89 5.29
C ALA A 111 -7.40 6.50 3.93
N THR A 112 -7.65 7.82 3.92
CA THR A 112 -7.62 8.65 2.73
C THR A 112 -6.18 9.08 2.49
N VAL A 113 -5.56 8.56 1.43
CA VAL A 113 -4.17 8.79 1.06
C VAL A 113 -4.11 9.73 -0.13
N ILE A 114 -3.50 10.89 0.02
CA ILE A 114 -3.48 11.96 -0.99
C ILE A 114 -2.05 12.40 -1.27
N SER A 115 -1.67 12.44 -2.56
CA SER A 115 -0.51 13.17 -3.05
C SER A 115 -0.99 14.20 -4.08
N THR A 116 -0.76 15.48 -3.80
CA THR A 116 -1.20 16.59 -4.68
C THR A 116 -0.06 17.16 -5.52
N GLU A 117 1.15 16.67 -5.34
CA GLU A 117 2.30 17.14 -6.10
C GLU A 117 2.15 16.84 -7.60
N SER A 118 2.56 17.80 -8.42
CA SER A 118 2.57 17.69 -9.88
C SER A 118 3.95 17.98 -10.49
N ASP A 119 5.02 17.79 -9.69
CA ASP A 119 6.40 18.02 -10.17
C ASP A 119 6.79 16.97 -11.20
N GLU A 120 7.13 17.45 -12.40
CA GLU A 120 7.52 16.60 -13.52
C GLU A 120 8.89 15.92 -13.33
N ASP A 121 9.71 16.41 -12.39
CA ASP A 121 11.05 15.90 -12.13
C ASP A 121 11.08 14.73 -11.15
N HIS A 122 9.93 14.35 -10.56
CA HIS A 122 9.87 13.33 -9.52
C HIS A 122 8.77 12.30 -9.78
N VAL A 123 9.08 11.04 -9.48
CA VAL A 123 8.11 9.93 -9.48
C VAL A 123 7.59 9.72 -8.08
N ASP A 124 6.30 9.99 -7.87
CA ASP A 124 5.62 9.67 -6.62
C ASP A 124 5.17 8.21 -6.61
N THR A 125 5.24 7.59 -5.45
CA THR A 125 4.64 6.29 -5.25
C THR A 125 3.64 6.35 -4.11
N VAL A 126 2.39 6.05 -4.43
CA VAL A 126 1.29 6.20 -3.51
C VAL A 126 0.58 4.87 -3.35
N GLY A 127 0.56 4.36 -2.14
CA GLY A 127 -0.09 3.09 -1.84
C GLY A 127 -1.14 3.20 -0.74
N GLY A 128 -2.19 2.41 -0.84
CA GLY A 128 -3.20 2.38 0.19
C GLY A 128 -2.64 1.93 1.55
N LEU A 129 -1.77 0.93 1.56
CA LEU A 129 -1.03 0.53 2.74
C LEU A 129 0.40 1.09 2.76
N ILE A 130 1.17 0.85 1.72
CA ILE A 130 2.61 1.15 1.68
C ILE A 130 2.90 1.97 0.42
N GLY A 131 3.53 3.13 0.59
CA GLY A 131 3.92 3.99 -0.54
C GLY A 131 4.95 3.32 -1.43
N GLN A 132 6.10 2.95 -0.88
CA GLN A 132 7.19 2.36 -1.65
C GLN A 132 7.86 1.20 -0.92
N TRP A 133 8.38 0.25 -1.72
CA TRP A 133 9.36 -0.72 -1.26
C TRP A 133 10.66 -0.56 -2.05
N GLU A 134 11.78 -0.62 -1.36
CA GLU A 134 13.10 -0.52 -1.98
C GLU A 134 14.07 -1.54 -1.37
N ASN A 135 14.97 -2.07 -2.19
CA ASN A 135 16.01 -3.01 -1.74
C ASN A 135 15.44 -4.25 -1.02
N SER A 136 14.45 -4.92 -1.59
CA SER A 136 13.86 -6.13 -1.01
C SER A 136 14.92 -7.24 -0.76
N ALA A 137 14.64 -8.08 0.23
CA ALA A 137 15.43 -9.26 0.57
C ALA A 137 14.53 -10.51 0.56
N ASP A 138 15.10 -11.70 0.70
CA ASP A 138 14.38 -12.99 0.60
C ASP A 138 13.15 -13.12 1.52
N SER A 139 13.11 -12.37 2.62
CA SER A 139 12.00 -12.36 3.59
C SER A 139 11.08 -11.16 3.48
N SER A 140 11.25 -10.30 2.46
CA SER A 140 10.39 -9.14 2.23
C SER A 140 8.97 -9.56 1.90
N SER A 141 8.00 -9.14 2.71
CA SER A 141 6.62 -9.62 2.51
C SER A 141 5.55 -8.68 3.02
N ILE A 142 4.41 -8.69 2.31
CA ILE A 142 3.12 -8.12 2.71
C ILE A 142 2.13 -9.27 2.65
N THR A 143 1.64 -9.72 3.81
CA THR A 143 0.78 -10.89 3.85
C THR A 143 -0.46 -10.65 4.70
N ASP A 144 -1.58 -11.20 4.26
CA ASP A 144 -2.83 -11.12 5.02
C ASP A 144 -3.20 -9.67 5.37
N CYS A 145 -3.12 -8.75 4.41
CA CYS A 145 -3.39 -7.34 4.61
C CYS A 145 -4.58 -6.86 3.78
N TRP A 146 -5.20 -5.77 4.20
CA TRP A 146 -6.31 -5.20 3.44
C TRP A 146 -6.27 -3.68 3.36
N PHE A 147 -6.87 -3.14 2.29
CA PHE A 147 -7.09 -1.72 2.10
C PHE A 147 -8.53 -1.45 1.67
N GLY A 148 -9.25 -0.61 2.43
CA GLY A 148 -10.64 -0.23 2.18
C GLY A 148 -10.86 1.29 2.00
N GLY A 149 -9.82 2.10 2.16
CA GLY A 149 -9.87 3.55 2.09
C GLY A 149 -9.90 4.13 0.67
N SER A 150 -9.23 5.26 0.47
CA SER A 150 -9.10 5.88 -0.85
C SER A 150 -7.68 6.35 -1.12
N VAL A 151 -7.26 6.30 -2.39
CA VAL A 151 -5.96 6.80 -2.86
C VAL A 151 -6.17 7.82 -3.96
N SER A 152 -5.50 8.96 -3.89
CA SER A 152 -5.50 9.98 -4.93
C SER A 152 -4.10 10.52 -5.17
N CYS A 153 -3.66 10.55 -6.44
CA CYS A 153 -2.39 11.12 -6.84
C CYS A 153 -2.53 11.97 -8.10
N ASN A 154 -2.03 13.20 -8.09
CA ASN A 154 -2.12 14.13 -9.20
C ASN A 154 -0.88 14.14 -10.11
N ASN A 155 0.19 13.45 -9.73
CA ASN A 155 1.41 13.40 -10.52
C ASN A 155 1.27 12.39 -11.67
N ILE A 156 1.52 12.83 -12.91
CA ILE A 156 1.42 11.98 -14.12
C ILE A 156 2.48 10.89 -14.19
N TYR A 157 3.59 11.04 -13.48
CA TYR A 157 4.67 10.05 -13.40
C TYR A 157 4.55 9.11 -12.20
N SER A 158 3.46 9.21 -11.44
CA SER A 158 3.28 8.43 -10.22
C SER A 158 2.93 6.96 -10.48
N ALA A 159 3.32 6.12 -9.54
CA ALA A 159 2.83 4.75 -9.44
C ALA A 159 1.85 4.64 -8.27
N VAL A 160 0.64 4.17 -8.56
CA VAL A 160 -0.46 4.11 -7.59
C VAL A 160 -0.94 2.67 -7.41
N GLY A 161 -0.99 2.20 -6.17
CA GLY A 161 -1.47 0.86 -5.84
C GLY A 161 -2.33 0.81 -4.58
N GLY A 162 -3.27 -0.12 -4.52
CA GLY A 162 -4.12 -0.29 -3.34
C GLY A 162 -3.36 -0.87 -2.15
N ILE A 163 -2.42 -1.79 -2.37
CA ILE A 163 -1.58 -2.36 -1.31
C ILE A 163 -0.22 -1.67 -1.28
N LEU A 164 0.49 -1.65 -2.40
CA LEU A 164 1.83 -1.10 -2.51
C LEU A 164 1.89 -0.18 -3.74
N GLY A 165 2.30 1.07 -3.58
CA GLY A 165 2.46 1.99 -4.70
C GLY A 165 3.47 1.46 -5.70
N ALA A 166 4.70 1.25 -5.28
CA ALA A 166 5.72 0.64 -6.14
C ALA A 166 6.81 -0.12 -5.36
N ASN A 167 7.42 -1.09 -6.05
CA ASN A 167 8.65 -1.73 -5.61
C ASN A 167 9.79 -1.33 -6.55
N PHE A 168 10.69 -0.47 -6.08
CA PHE A 168 11.90 -0.09 -6.82
C PHE A 168 13.09 -0.88 -6.29
N GLU A 169 13.53 -1.85 -7.07
CA GLU A 169 14.78 -2.54 -6.80
C GLU A 169 15.93 -1.85 -7.54
N ASN A 170 17.05 -1.66 -6.84
CA ASN A 170 18.29 -1.32 -7.53
C ASN A 170 18.58 -2.40 -8.59
N PHE A 171 18.65 -2.01 -9.85
CA PHE A 171 18.77 -2.87 -11.05
C PHE A 171 19.99 -3.79 -11.09
N SER A 172 20.81 -3.81 -10.07
CA SER A 172 22.10 -4.51 -10.03
C SER A 172 22.09 -5.86 -9.32
N GLY A 173 21.06 -6.69 -9.48
CA GLY A 173 21.13 -8.04 -8.93
C GLY A 173 19.85 -8.89 -9.05
N ASN A 174 20.02 -10.21 -9.06
CA ASN A 174 18.94 -11.19 -8.91
C ASN A 174 18.41 -11.22 -7.46
N LYS A 175 17.92 -10.08 -6.94
CA LYS A 175 17.26 -10.08 -5.63
C LYS A 175 15.83 -10.58 -5.80
N PRO A 176 15.32 -11.36 -4.84
CA PRO A 176 13.92 -11.71 -4.81
C PRO A 176 13.09 -10.43 -4.63
N GLY A 177 11.98 -10.35 -5.32
CA GLY A 177 11.04 -9.24 -5.13
C GLY A 177 10.25 -9.39 -3.82
N VAL A 178 9.42 -8.39 -3.52
CA VAL A 178 8.50 -8.44 -2.39
C VAL A 178 7.43 -9.52 -2.65
N ILE A 179 7.15 -10.35 -1.66
CA ILE A 179 6.03 -11.29 -1.69
C ILE A 179 4.78 -10.56 -1.19
N ILE A 180 3.75 -10.45 -2.03
CA ILE A 180 2.42 -9.95 -1.64
C ILE A 180 1.46 -11.14 -1.73
N LYS A 181 0.92 -11.57 -0.60
CA LYS A 181 0.09 -12.77 -0.54
C LYS A 181 -1.15 -12.59 0.33
N ASN A 182 -2.27 -13.15 -0.14
CA ASN A 182 -3.53 -13.19 0.60
C ASN A 182 -4.00 -11.81 1.08
N CYS A 183 -3.85 -10.79 0.20
CA CYS A 183 -4.24 -9.42 0.47
C CYS A 183 -5.51 -9.04 -0.29
N ILE A 184 -6.26 -8.10 0.26
CA ILE A 184 -7.52 -7.63 -0.33
C ILE A 184 -7.51 -6.11 -0.52
N VAL A 185 -7.90 -5.64 -1.70
CA VAL A 185 -8.25 -4.25 -1.96
C VAL A 185 -9.77 -4.14 -2.08
N ALA A 186 -10.40 -3.61 -1.05
CA ALA A 186 -11.85 -3.60 -0.89
C ALA A 186 -12.48 -2.24 -1.26
N THR A 187 -11.81 -1.45 -2.08
CA THR A 187 -12.27 -0.11 -2.49
C THR A 187 -12.14 0.05 -4.01
N LYS A 188 -12.95 0.96 -4.58
CA LYS A 188 -12.83 1.43 -5.97
C LYS A 188 -12.23 2.84 -6.05
N ASN A 189 -12.04 3.49 -4.92
CA ASN A 189 -11.59 4.87 -4.81
C ASN A 189 -10.06 4.96 -4.94
N ILE A 190 -9.51 4.51 -6.07
CA ILE A 190 -8.09 4.65 -6.40
C ILE A 190 -8.01 5.47 -7.67
N THR A 191 -7.43 6.66 -7.58
CA THR A 191 -7.33 7.62 -8.67
C THR A 191 -5.89 8.08 -8.85
N GLY A 192 -5.52 8.36 -10.09
CA GLY A 192 -4.22 8.90 -10.47
C GLY A 192 -4.34 9.76 -11.70
N ALA A 193 -3.34 10.59 -11.98
CA ALA A 193 -3.34 11.47 -13.15
C ALA A 193 -3.29 10.69 -14.47
N GLU A 194 -2.57 9.54 -14.49
CA GLU A 194 -2.45 8.68 -15.66
C GLU A 194 -3.02 7.29 -15.38
N PRO A 195 -4.06 6.85 -16.13
CA PRO A 195 -4.71 5.55 -15.92
C PRO A 195 -3.76 4.35 -15.98
N GLY A 196 -2.74 4.39 -16.81
CA GLY A 196 -1.77 3.30 -17.00
C GLY A 196 -0.88 3.04 -15.78
N ASN A 197 -0.83 3.96 -14.84
CA ASN A 197 0.00 3.90 -13.65
C ASN A 197 -0.79 3.48 -12.40
N ILE A 198 -2.08 3.18 -12.56
CA ILE A 198 -2.97 2.79 -11.45
C ILE A 198 -3.14 1.28 -11.45
N THR A 199 -2.97 0.66 -10.30
CA THR A 199 -3.15 -0.78 -10.09
C THR A 199 -3.92 -1.09 -8.83
N TRP A 200 -4.54 -2.27 -8.77
CA TRP A 200 -5.21 -2.69 -7.54
C TRP A 200 -4.22 -3.07 -6.44
N ILE A 201 -3.23 -3.87 -6.76
CA ILE A 201 -2.31 -4.40 -5.75
C ILE A 201 -1.01 -3.60 -5.73
N THR A 202 -0.26 -3.59 -6.81
CA THR A 202 1.01 -2.86 -6.88
C THR A 202 1.39 -2.51 -8.31
N ALA A 203 1.95 -1.33 -8.51
CA ALA A 203 2.66 -0.97 -9.72
C ALA A 203 4.13 -1.36 -9.58
N VAL A 204 4.67 -2.18 -10.51
CA VAL A 204 6.12 -2.40 -10.73
C VAL A 204 6.77 -3.75 -10.37
N VAL A 205 7.88 -3.91 -10.98
CA VAL A 205 8.89 -4.94 -11.26
C VAL A 205 9.25 -5.80 -10.07
N LYS A 206 9.34 -7.13 -10.28
CA LYS A 206 9.85 -8.12 -9.31
C LYS A 206 9.03 -8.24 -8.00
N THR A 207 7.71 -8.23 -8.12
CA THR A 207 6.82 -8.54 -7.01
C THR A 207 6.16 -9.90 -7.27
N HIS A 208 6.13 -10.76 -6.28
CA HIS A 208 5.42 -12.04 -6.35
C HIS A 208 4.05 -11.86 -5.70
N VAL A 209 3.01 -11.72 -6.50
CA VAL A 209 1.62 -11.56 -6.02
C VAL A 209 0.88 -12.87 -6.16
N THR A 210 0.28 -13.37 -5.08
CA THR A 210 -0.52 -14.59 -5.09
C THR A 210 -1.72 -14.50 -4.15
N ASP A 211 -2.78 -15.18 -4.47
CA ASP A 211 -3.97 -15.34 -3.62
C ASP A 211 -4.64 -14.01 -3.22
N CYS A 212 -4.40 -12.93 -3.98
CA CYS A 212 -4.96 -11.61 -3.66
C CYS A 212 -6.36 -11.41 -4.25
N ILE A 213 -7.11 -10.47 -3.70
CA ILE A 213 -8.50 -10.17 -4.09
C ILE A 213 -8.65 -8.68 -4.32
N TRP A 214 -9.34 -8.32 -5.43
CA TRP A 214 -9.57 -6.92 -5.83
C TRP A 214 -10.92 -6.77 -6.55
N PRO A 215 -11.42 -5.50 -6.77
CA PRO A 215 -12.65 -5.29 -7.53
C PRO A 215 -12.57 -5.82 -8.96
N ASP A 216 -13.67 -6.41 -9.47
CA ASP A 216 -13.79 -6.89 -10.84
C ASP A 216 -14.13 -5.78 -11.86
N THR A 217 -14.13 -4.54 -11.42
CA THR A 217 -14.39 -3.34 -12.23
C THR A 217 -13.19 -2.39 -12.13
N PRO A 218 -13.02 -1.43 -13.07
CA PRO A 218 -11.93 -0.47 -12.98
C PRO A 218 -11.97 0.40 -11.71
N PRO A 219 -10.83 1.00 -11.34
CA PRO A 219 -10.80 2.13 -10.43
C PRO A 219 -11.69 3.27 -10.92
N ASP A 220 -12.23 4.06 -9.99
CA ASP A 220 -13.12 5.16 -10.34
C ASP A 220 -12.37 6.21 -11.20
N GLY A 221 -13.00 6.61 -12.30
CA GLY A 221 -12.43 7.59 -13.24
C GLY A 221 -11.42 7.01 -14.25
N VAL A 222 -11.10 5.73 -14.20
CA VAL A 222 -10.26 5.08 -15.22
C VAL A 222 -11.10 4.62 -16.38
N THR A 223 -10.86 5.20 -17.56
CA THR A 223 -11.40 4.70 -18.83
C THR A 223 -10.27 3.99 -19.57
N LEU A 224 -10.39 2.70 -19.79
CA LEU A 224 -9.42 1.98 -20.61
C LEU A 224 -9.67 2.28 -22.08
N ASP A 225 -8.65 2.76 -22.75
CA ASP A 225 -8.61 2.84 -24.19
C ASP A 225 -8.20 1.47 -24.75
N GLU A 226 -9.10 0.83 -25.54
CA GLU A 226 -8.84 -0.46 -26.18
C GLU A 226 -7.66 -0.41 -27.18
N GLU A 227 -7.28 0.78 -27.69
CA GLU A 227 -6.13 0.96 -28.58
C GLU A 227 -4.82 0.89 -27.82
N THR A 228 -4.77 1.42 -26.58
CA THR A 228 -3.54 1.48 -25.78
C THR A 228 -3.28 0.18 -25.02
N TYR A 229 -4.35 -0.60 -24.72
CA TYR A 229 -4.26 -1.85 -23.95
C TYR A 229 -5.08 -2.98 -24.58
N PRO A 230 -4.74 -3.44 -25.81
CA PRO A 230 -5.58 -4.37 -26.61
C PRO A 230 -5.76 -5.74 -25.97
N ASP A 231 -4.88 -6.16 -25.07
CA ASP A 231 -4.93 -7.49 -24.43
C ASP A 231 -5.67 -7.52 -23.08
N ASN A 232 -6.05 -6.35 -22.55
CA ASN A 232 -6.71 -6.23 -21.25
C ASN A 232 -8.24 -6.22 -21.34
N LYS A 233 -8.83 -7.12 -22.10
CA LYS A 233 -10.29 -7.26 -22.22
C LYS A 233 -10.96 -7.56 -20.89
N GLY A 234 -11.17 -6.52 -20.07
CA GLY A 234 -11.97 -6.58 -18.86
C GLY A 234 -11.23 -6.97 -17.57
N ASN A 235 -9.92 -7.22 -17.63
CA ASN A 235 -9.13 -7.48 -16.42
C ASN A 235 -8.28 -6.25 -16.10
N TYR A 236 -8.75 -5.43 -15.18
CA TYR A 236 -7.94 -4.34 -14.63
C TYR A 236 -6.74 -4.93 -13.90
N LEU A 237 -5.59 -4.33 -14.14
CA LEU A 237 -4.33 -4.88 -13.70
C LEU A 237 -4.29 -4.95 -12.16
N ALA A 238 -4.26 -6.15 -11.60
CA ALA A 238 -3.87 -6.35 -10.22
C ALA A 238 -2.44 -5.85 -10.01
N VAL A 239 -1.60 -6.08 -11.01
CA VAL A 239 -0.19 -5.70 -11.02
C VAL A 239 0.13 -5.13 -12.40
N ALA A 240 0.63 -3.89 -12.48
CA ALA A 240 1.29 -3.41 -13.67
C ALA A 240 2.79 -3.68 -13.52
N LYS A 241 3.38 -4.33 -14.52
CA LYS A 241 4.82 -4.30 -14.68
C LYS A 241 5.15 -3.01 -15.43
N LEU A 242 5.42 -1.95 -14.70
CA LEU A 242 5.93 -0.72 -15.27
C LEU A 242 7.38 -0.94 -15.71
N VAL A 243 7.64 -0.79 -16.98
CA VAL A 243 9.00 -0.60 -17.49
C VAL A 243 9.25 0.91 -17.47
N VAL A 244 10.00 1.38 -16.49
CA VAL A 244 10.37 2.79 -16.39
C VAL A 244 11.64 2.99 -17.22
N ASP A 245 11.54 3.76 -18.28
CA ASP A 245 12.70 4.28 -19.02
C ASP A 245 13.09 5.62 -18.39
N TRP A 246 14.10 5.59 -17.53
CA TRP A 246 14.59 6.77 -16.81
C TRP A 246 15.22 7.81 -17.71
N ASP A 247 15.78 7.40 -18.88
CA ASP A 247 16.43 8.32 -19.83
C ASP A 247 15.38 9.05 -20.68
N ALA A 248 14.22 8.42 -20.92
CA ALA A 248 13.13 8.99 -21.69
C ALA A 248 12.01 9.61 -20.82
N GLY A 249 12.05 9.43 -19.49
CA GLY A 249 10.99 9.88 -18.58
C GLY A 249 9.64 9.21 -18.85
N THR A 250 9.62 7.99 -19.37
CA THR A 250 8.39 7.27 -19.73
C THR A 250 8.24 5.99 -18.94
N ALA A 251 7.00 5.69 -18.54
CA ALA A 251 6.63 4.42 -17.96
C ALA A 251 5.62 3.70 -18.87
N SER A 252 5.80 2.41 -19.09
CA SER A 252 4.88 1.59 -19.88
C SER A 252 4.58 0.28 -19.15
N ALA A 253 3.33 -0.21 -19.26
CA ALA A 253 2.98 -1.53 -18.74
C ALA A 253 3.57 -2.64 -19.63
N ASP A 254 4.06 -3.74 -19.03
CA ASP A 254 4.45 -4.95 -19.76
C ASP A 254 3.18 -5.77 -20.05
N PRO A 255 2.72 -5.85 -21.31
CA PRO A 255 1.50 -6.57 -21.67
C PRO A 255 1.64 -8.10 -21.55
N THR A 256 2.84 -8.63 -21.32
CA THR A 256 3.09 -10.07 -21.25
C THR A 256 2.97 -10.65 -19.85
N PHE A 257 2.66 -9.83 -18.83
CA PHE A 257 2.53 -10.30 -17.46
C PHE A 257 1.22 -11.09 -17.25
N ASP A 258 1.32 -12.35 -16.87
CA ASP A 258 0.17 -13.19 -16.55
C ASP A 258 -0.40 -12.85 -15.17
N GLN A 259 -1.55 -12.19 -15.16
CA GLN A 259 -2.23 -11.78 -13.93
C GLN A 259 -3.06 -12.87 -13.28
N SER A 260 -3.33 -13.97 -13.98
CA SER A 260 -4.16 -15.06 -13.47
C SER A 260 -3.56 -15.75 -12.23
N SER A 261 -2.24 -15.65 -12.05
CA SER A 261 -1.53 -16.16 -10.89
C SER A 261 -1.61 -15.25 -9.66
N CYS A 262 -2.02 -13.97 -9.83
CA CYS A 262 -2.01 -12.99 -8.75
C CYS A 262 -3.18 -13.18 -7.76
N GLY A 263 -4.30 -13.73 -8.21
CA GLY A 263 -5.49 -13.91 -7.40
C GLY A 263 -6.79 -13.77 -8.18
N THR A 264 -7.84 -13.23 -7.55
CA THR A 264 -9.19 -13.23 -8.10
C THR A 264 -9.86 -11.87 -8.00
N PRO A 265 -10.34 -11.29 -9.13
CA PRO A 265 -11.23 -10.14 -9.09
C PRO A 265 -12.63 -10.54 -8.59
N VAL A 266 -13.28 -9.69 -7.79
CA VAL A 266 -14.60 -9.97 -7.23
C VAL A 266 -15.52 -8.75 -7.29
N SER A 267 -16.83 -9.02 -7.52
CA SER A 267 -17.87 -7.99 -7.47
C SER A 267 -18.46 -7.79 -6.07
N ASN A 268 -18.29 -8.77 -5.20
CA ASN A 268 -18.86 -8.78 -3.85
C ASN A 268 -17.85 -9.28 -2.82
N PHE A 269 -17.30 -8.37 -2.05
CA PHE A 269 -16.32 -8.66 -1.00
C PHE A 269 -16.92 -9.34 0.23
N THR A 270 -18.24 -9.25 0.45
CA THR A 270 -18.92 -9.88 1.60
C THR A 270 -19.36 -11.32 1.33
N SER A 271 -19.02 -11.89 0.18
CA SER A 271 -19.38 -13.27 -0.13
C SER A 271 -18.66 -14.27 0.78
N ALA A 272 -19.33 -15.36 1.08
CA ALA A 272 -18.74 -16.45 1.89
C ALA A 272 -17.49 -17.06 1.22
N ASP A 273 -17.46 -17.08 -0.11
CA ASP A 273 -16.33 -17.63 -0.88
C ASP A 273 -15.09 -16.77 -0.75
N VAL A 274 -15.23 -15.43 -0.73
CA VAL A 274 -14.13 -14.49 -0.49
C VAL A 274 -13.53 -14.72 0.89
N LEU A 275 -14.36 -14.76 1.93
CA LEU A 275 -13.89 -15.02 3.28
C LEU A 275 -13.23 -16.40 3.41
N ALA A 276 -13.83 -17.45 2.85
CA ALA A 276 -13.27 -18.80 2.88
C ALA A 276 -11.91 -18.89 2.16
N GLY A 277 -11.74 -18.18 1.03
CA GLY A 277 -10.47 -18.08 0.32
C GLY A 277 -9.39 -17.45 1.17
N LEU A 278 -9.67 -16.32 1.82
CA LEU A 278 -8.73 -15.64 2.71
C LEU A 278 -8.37 -16.50 3.93
N GLN A 279 -9.35 -17.17 4.54
CA GLN A 279 -9.12 -18.08 5.66
C GLN A 279 -8.25 -19.30 5.27
N THR A 280 -8.46 -19.85 4.07
CA THR A 280 -7.69 -20.98 3.57
C THR A 280 -6.22 -20.65 3.37
N ASN A 281 -5.94 -19.41 2.92
CA ASN A 281 -4.59 -18.95 2.59
C ASN A 281 -3.93 -18.17 3.73
N ALA A 282 -4.64 -17.98 4.86
CA ALA A 282 -4.17 -17.20 5.99
C ALA A 282 -2.86 -17.73 6.59
N GLY A 283 -1.96 -16.82 6.88
CA GLY A 283 -0.72 -17.14 7.60
C GLY A 283 -0.96 -17.46 9.07
N ALA A 284 0.00 -18.10 9.70
CA ALA A 284 -0.12 -18.47 11.12
C ALA A 284 -0.43 -17.26 12.01
N GLY A 285 -1.46 -17.36 12.83
CA GLY A 285 -1.87 -16.33 13.78
C GLY A 285 -2.72 -15.21 13.16
N VAL A 286 -3.12 -15.30 11.90
CA VAL A 286 -4.09 -14.39 11.28
C VAL A 286 -5.46 -15.06 11.24
N GLU A 287 -6.48 -14.37 11.75
CA GLU A 287 -7.86 -14.83 11.75
C GLU A 287 -8.75 -13.84 10.98
N TRP A 288 -9.08 -14.21 9.75
CA TRP A 288 -10.03 -13.47 8.92
C TRP A 288 -11.47 -13.76 9.34
N VAL A 289 -12.25 -12.72 9.47
CA VAL A 289 -13.67 -12.78 9.82
C VAL A 289 -14.50 -11.92 8.90
N ALA A 290 -15.81 -12.10 8.89
CA ALA A 290 -16.72 -11.22 8.18
C ALA A 290 -16.69 -9.82 8.82
N GLY A 291 -16.57 -8.80 7.98
CA GLY A 291 -16.61 -7.40 8.37
C GLY A 291 -17.70 -6.62 7.65
N ILE A 292 -17.80 -5.33 7.93
CA ILE A 292 -18.73 -4.42 7.26
C ILE A 292 -18.13 -4.05 5.88
N GLY A 293 -18.76 -4.53 4.82
CA GLY A 293 -18.34 -4.25 3.43
C GLY A 293 -17.26 -5.18 2.89
N HIS A 294 -16.37 -5.72 3.71
CA HIS A 294 -15.31 -6.67 3.32
C HIS A 294 -14.83 -7.49 4.51
N PRO A 295 -14.15 -8.63 4.30
CA PRO A 295 -13.48 -9.37 5.37
C PRO A 295 -12.43 -8.52 6.09
N THR A 296 -12.32 -8.71 7.39
CA THR A 296 -11.36 -8.05 8.27
C THR A 296 -10.82 -9.02 9.32
N PHE A 297 -10.26 -8.53 10.41
CA PHE A 297 -9.66 -9.36 11.46
C PHE A 297 -10.50 -9.38 12.74
N VAL A 298 -10.36 -10.44 13.52
CA VAL A 298 -11.10 -10.61 14.79
C VAL A 298 -10.86 -9.48 15.79
N TRP A 299 -9.69 -8.84 15.73
CA TRP A 299 -9.31 -7.74 16.61
C TRP A 299 -9.69 -6.34 16.06
N ASP A 300 -10.16 -6.27 14.83
CA ASP A 300 -10.57 -5.01 14.19
C ASP A 300 -12.02 -4.68 14.56
N ASP A 301 -12.26 -3.43 15.00
CA ASP A 301 -13.59 -2.97 15.39
C ASP A 301 -14.59 -2.93 14.22
N ASN A 302 -14.13 -2.84 12.98
CA ASN A 302 -14.99 -2.96 11.79
C ASN A 302 -15.64 -4.35 11.67
N ASN A 303 -15.24 -5.28 12.51
CA ASN A 303 -15.79 -6.61 12.64
C ASN A 303 -17.09 -6.66 13.48
N ILE A 304 -17.37 -5.66 14.28
CA ILE A 304 -18.55 -5.69 15.17
C ILE A 304 -19.74 -5.10 14.41
N PRO A 305 -20.76 -5.90 14.04
CA PRO A 305 -22.05 -5.34 13.64
C PRO A 305 -22.57 -4.49 14.79
N ALA A 306 -22.87 -3.23 14.49
CA ALA A 306 -23.47 -2.31 15.45
C ALA A 306 -24.82 -2.81 15.96
#